data_0f64e4a1c25215baab549cc01ecb042e
#
_entry.id   0f64e4a1c25215baab549cc01ecb042e
#
_cell.length_a   1.000
_cell.length_b   1.000
_cell.length_c   1.000
_cell.angle_alpha   90.00
_cell.angle_beta   90.00
_cell.angle_gamma   90.00
#
_symmetry.space_group_name_H-M   'P 1'
#
loop_
_entity.id
_entity.type
_entity.pdbx_description
1 polymer ?
#
loop_
_entity_poly.entity_id
_entity_poly.type
_entity_poly.pdbx_seq_one_letter_code
_entity_poly.pdbx_strand_id
1 'polypeptide(L)'
;MRLSSTLSALAAALLGTTAASAQTGAVFNRIATFPIVRNLPDGADASKKTVAEIVSASEDGLLLVYANSERDAFGFLDIADPAAPKPAGEIPVGGEPTSVTVVGGKALVVVSTSKDKKAPAGYLGVVDLATKQLISRCDLGGQPDSIAKSRDGRFVAIAIENERDESLDKGKIPQLPAGDLKVFSLANGTPDCGSMKSIALTGLAAVAGEDPEPEFVDINGANEAVVTLQENNHLALVNLAEGRVVAHFPAGAVNLSGIDTKRDAVIAPTGKLDNVAREPDAVRWLDDTRFVTANEGDYQGGSRGFTIFNRSGAVEWDSGNALEHLAISLGHYPERRAGSKGVEPEGIEVARFGDVTYIFVGLERASLIAVYRDRGPGQAPDFVQALPSGTAPEGLLAIPSRDLFVTASEADDPETGARSAITIYRRETGPAAYPAIVSDKGANGAPIAWGALSGLSIDPANPARLYAITDSFYGEAKILTLDTAAAPARIVAEATLMRDGKPAPLLDSKGWRRGAAAAFG
;
A
#
# COMPACT_ATOMS: atom_id res chain seq x y z
N MET A 1 -46.10 -68.30 10.72
CA MET A 1 -45.87 -67.34 11.79
C MET A 1 -44.42 -66.88 11.69
N ARG A 2 -44.18 -65.73 11.08
CA ARG A 2 -42.85 -65.05 11.07
C ARG A 2 -43.04 -63.63 11.58
N LEU A 3 -42.43 -63.33 12.73
CA LEU A 3 -42.36 -62.01 13.29
C LEU A 3 -41.25 -61.26 12.58
N SER A 4 -41.58 -60.12 12.02
CA SER A 4 -40.62 -59.08 11.54
C SER A 4 -40.50 -58.02 12.57
N SER A 5 -39.29 -57.86 13.12
CA SER A 5 -38.90 -56.80 14.04
C SER A 5 -38.36 -55.61 13.23
N THR A 6 -39.02 -54.47 13.30
CA THR A 6 -38.56 -53.19 12.78
C THR A 6 -37.66 -52.51 13.81
N LEU A 7 -36.38 -52.35 13.48
CA LEU A 7 -35.46 -51.45 14.21
C LEU A 7 -35.66 -50.03 13.73
N SER A 8 -36.11 -49.16 14.63
CA SER A 8 -36.07 -47.70 14.41
C SER A 8 -34.69 -47.16 14.79
N ALA A 9 -33.95 -46.64 13.82
CA ALA A 9 -32.70 -45.95 14.05
C ALA A 9 -32.98 -44.46 14.37
N LEU A 10 -32.68 -44.06 15.58
CA LEU A 10 -32.66 -42.64 16.00
C LEU A 10 -31.35 -42.02 15.48
N ALA A 11 -31.46 -41.12 14.51
CA ALA A 11 -30.32 -40.30 14.07
C ALA A 11 -30.19 -39.09 15.03
N ALA A 12 -29.19 -39.13 15.88
CA ALA A 12 -28.79 -37.97 16.67
C ALA A 12 -28.04 -36.99 15.77
N ALA A 13 -28.66 -35.84 15.50
CA ALA A 13 -28.00 -34.72 14.83
C ALA A 13 -27.03 -34.06 15.83
N LEU A 14 -25.74 -34.30 15.65
CA LEU A 14 -24.69 -33.51 16.30
C LEU A 14 -24.66 -32.13 15.63
N LEU A 15 -25.22 -31.14 16.30
CA LEU A 15 -24.96 -29.71 16.01
C LEU A 15 -23.51 -29.43 16.40
N GLY A 16 -22.61 -29.51 15.44
CA GLY A 16 -21.25 -29.05 15.58
C GLY A 16 -21.25 -27.54 15.68
N THR A 17 -21.10 -27.02 16.88
CA THR A 17 -20.70 -25.62 17.09
C THR A 17 -19.26 -25.50 16.60
N THR A 18 -19.06 -24.98 15.40
CA THR A 18 -17.75 -24.50 14.97
C THR A 18 -17.43 -23.29 15.82
N ALA A 19 -16.75 -23.51 16.94
CA ALA A 19 -16.04 -22.46 17.62
C ALA A 19 -15.07 -21.87 16.59
N ALA A 20 -15.19 -20.60 16.30
CA ALA A 20 -14.18 -19.86 15.56
C ALA A 20 -12.87 -20.05 16.34
N SER A 21 -11.96 -20.86 15.80
CA SER A 21 -10.64 -21.02 16.39
C SER A 21 -9.99 -19.65 16.35
N ALA A 22 -9.75 -19.06 17.52
CA ALA A 22 -8.89 -17.91 17.63
C ALA A 22 -7.58 -18.24 16.89
N GLN A 23 -7.24 -17.41 15.92
CA GLN A 23 -6.05 -17.60 15.09
C GLN A 23 -4.83 -17.60 16.02
N THR A 24 -4.28 -18.77 16.32
CA THR A 24 -3.14 -18.95 17.25
C THR A 24 -1.81 -18.61 16.59
N GLY A 25 -1.82 -17.81 15.53
CA GLY A 25 -0.64 -17.33 14.81
C GLY A 25 -0.11 -16.02 15.35
N ALA A 26 1.05 -15.61 14.87
CA ALA A 26 1.58 -14.29 15.12
C ALA A 26 0.76 -13.24 14.37
N VAL A 27 0.47 -12.13 15.03
CA VAL A 27 -0.27 -10.96 14.51
C VAL A 27 0.59 -9.72 14.68
N PHE A 28 0.23 -8.67 13.95
CA PHE A 28 0.85 -7.35 14.07
C PHE A 28 -0.16 -6.40 14.73
N ASN A 29 0.16 -5.89 15.91
CA ASN A 29 -0.70 -4.92 16.59
C ASN A 29 -0.03 -3.55 16.61
N ARG A 30 -0.81 -2.49 16.35
CA ARG A 30 -0.33 -1.11 16.41
C ARG A 30 0.05 -0.75 17.83
N ILE A 31 1.28 -0.29 18.03
CA ILE A 31 1.82 0.13 19.32
C ILE A 31 2.05 1.63 19.42
N ALA A 32 2.22 2.33 18.30
CA ALA A 32 2.39 3.78 18.26
C ALA A 32 1.93 4.37 16.93
N THR A 33 1.54 5.64 16.95
CA THR A 33 1.38 6.51 15.79
C THR A 33 2.02 7.85 16.12
N PHE A 34 2.96 8.30 15.30
CA PHE A 34 3.70 9.54 15.48
C PHE A 34 3.38 10.52 14.35
N PRO A 35 2.60 11.60 14.62
CA PRO A 35 2.35 12.64 13.65
C PRO A 35 3.63 13.40 13.28
N ILE A 36 3.93 13.55 12.00
CA ILE A 36 5.17 14.14 11.49
C ILE A 36 5.34 15.60 11.92
N VAL A 37 4.26 16.34 12.04
CA VAL A 37 4.27 17.70 12.56
C VAL A 37 4.96 17.85 13.93
N ARG A 38 5.06 16.78 14.71
CA ARG A 38 5.79 16.78 15.99
C ARG A 38 7.30 16.68 15.86
N ASN A 39 7.81 16.43 14.66
CA ASN A 39 9.24 16.39 14.36
C ASN A 39 9.77 17.72 13.83
N LEU A 40 8.91 18.73 13.69
CA LEU A 40 9.30 20.05 13.24
C LEU A 40 10.32 20.70 14.20
N PRO A 41 11.30 21.43 13.68
CA PRO A 41 12.20 22.21 14.50
C PRO A 41 11.46 23.33 15.27
N ASP A 42 12.03 23.74 16.39
CA ASP A 42 11.45 24.81 17.23
C ASP A 42 11.18 26.09 16.42
N GLY A 43 9.96 26.60 16.54
CA GLY A 43 9.53 27.82 15.84
C GLY A 43 9.08 27.61 14.39
N ALA A 44 9.10 26.39 13.87
CA ALA A 44 8.54 26.11 12.56
C ALA A 44 7.00 26.24 12.55
N ASP A 45 6.45 26.62 11.41
CA ASP A 45 5.02 26.81 11.23
C ASP A 45 4.29 25.45 11.11
N ALA A 46 3.61 25.04 12.18
CA ALA A 46 2.84 23.80 12.23
C ALA A 46 1.55 23.81 11.37
N SER A 47 1.17 24.95 10.80
CA SER A 47 0.08 25.05 9.84
C SER A 47 0.48 24.65 8.40
N LYS A 48 1.77 24.46 8.17
CA LYS A 48 2.29 23.93 6.91
C LYS A 48 2.18 22.41 6.89
N LYS A 49 2.09 21.87 5.70
CA LYS A 49 2.12 20.43 5.49
C LYS A 49 3.46 19.82 5.89
N THR A 50 3.39 18.60 6.37
CA THR A 50 4.53 17.73 6.67
C THR A 50 4.15 16.34 6.26
N VAL A 51 5.01 15.62 5.54
CA VAL A 51 4.69 14.28 5.06
C VAL A 51 5.75 13.27 5.48
N ALA A 52 5.40 12.02 5.46
CA ALA A 52 6.33 10.91 5.47
C ALA A 52 5.89 9.97 4.35
N GLU A 53 6.74 9.87 3.36
CA GLU A 53 6.56 9.01 2.21
C GLU A 53 7.43 7.75 2.39
N ILE A 54 8.51 7.62 1.69
CA ILE A 54 9.39 6.45 1.82
C ILE A 54 10.19 6.50 3.13
N VAL A 55 10.27 5.36 3.82
CA VAL A 55 10.94 5.21 5.11
C VAL A 55 11.96 4.07 5.11
N SER A 56 13.09 4.28 5.78
CA SER A 56 14.12 3.26 6.03
C SER A 56 14.57 3.31 7.49
N ALA A 57 15.30 2.28 7.95
CA ALA A 57 15.82 2.21 9.33
C ALA A 57 17.33 2.08 9.36
N SER A 58 17.95 2.58 10.44
CA SER A 58 19.33 2.21 10.80
C SER A 58 19.48 0.68 10.94
N GLU A 59 20.68 0.16 10.77
CA GLU A 59 20.93 -1.29 10.81
C GLU A 59 20.58 -1.94 12.14
N ASP A 60 20.67 -1.19 13.25
CA ASP A 60 20.20 -1.61 14.58
C ASP A 60 18.69 -1.45 14.77
N GLY A 61 18.00 -0.83 13.80
CA GLY A 61 16.57 -0.55 13.83
C GLY A 61 16.13 0.47 14.86
N LEU A 62 17.03 1.30 15.39
CA LEU A 62 16.72 2.27 16.46
C LEU A 62 16.34 3.67 15.94
N LEU A 63 16.71 3.98 14.69
CA LEU A 63 16.45 5.25 14.05
C LEU A 63 15.74 5.03 12.72
N LEU A 64 14.64 5.72 12.48
CA LEU A 64 14.02 5.82 11.16
C LEU A 64 14.51 7.06 10.43
N VAL A 65 14.61 6.96 9.11
CA VAL A 65 14.85 8.06 8.17
C VAL A 65 13.70 8.04 7.17
N TYR A 66 13.07 9.19 6.91
CA TYR A 66 11.93 9.26 6.00
C TYR A 66 12.00 10.48 5.09
N ALA A 67 11.46 10.37 3.87
CA ALA A 67 11.30 11.46 2.93
C ALA A 67 10.16 12.38 3.39
N ASN A 68 10.37 13.70 3.30
CA ASN A 68 9.39 14.74 3.57
C ASN A 68 9.42 15.75 2.42
N SER A 69 8.71 15.44 1.33
CA SER A 69 8.70 16.20 0.08
C SER A 69 8.16 17.61 0.28
N GLU A 70 7.14 17.80 1.09
CA GLU A 70 6.55 19.11 1.41
C GLU A 70 7.53 20.09 2.13
N ARG A 71 8.70 19.58 2.53
CA ARG A 71 9.72 20.36 3.24
C ARG A 71 11.11 20.31 2.61
N ASP A 72 11.26 19.67 1.45
CA ASP A 72 12.57 19.43 0.83
C ASP A 72 13.60 18.84 1.81
N ALA A 73 13.19 17.89 2.66
CA ALA A 73 13.97 17.42 3.80
C ALA A 73 13.85 15.90 4.02
N PHE A 74 14.88 15.30 4.62
CA PHE A 74 14.76 14.00 5.27
C PHE A 74 14.58 14.18 6.78
N GLY A 75 13.54 13.55 7.32
CA GLY A 75 13.27 13.52 8.75
C GLY A 75 13.86 12.28 9.42
N PHE A 76 14.12 12.39 10.72
CA PHE A 76 14.62 11.31 11.57
C PHE A 76 13.66 11.08 12.73
N LEU A 77 13.46 9.83 13.14
CA LEU A 77 12.61 9.46 14.28
C LEU A 77 13.33 8.41 15.12
N ASP A 78 13.57 8.71 16.39
CA ASP A 78 14.10 7.76 17.36
C ASP A 78 13.00 6.78 17.79
N ILE A 79 13.22 5.51 17.52
CA ILE A 79 12.35 4.40 17.88
C ILE A 79 13.05 3.38 18.80
N ALA A 80 14.04 3.82 19.59
CA ALA A 80 14.67 2.98 20.60
C ALA A 80 13.62 2.35 21.52
N ASP A 81 12.63 3.15 21.95
CA ASP A 81 11.35 2.64 22.46
C ASP A 81 10.28 2.81 21.36
N PRO A 82 9.92 1.74 20.65
CA PRO A 82 8.97 1.84 19.54
C PRO A 82 7.54 2.13 19.97
N ALA A 83 7.21 1.98 21.27
CA ALA A 83 5.90 2.38 21.81
C ALA A 83 5.84 3.87 22.17
N ALA A 84 6.99 4.54 22.25
CA ALA A 84 7.12 5.97 22.57
C ALA A 84 8.16 6.66 21.64
N PRO A 85 7.91 6.71 20.32
CA PRO A 85 8.84 7.30 19.36
C PRO A 85 9.06 8.79 19.66
N LYS A 86 10.30 9.26 19.42
CA LYS A 86 10.72 10.63 19.74
C LYS A 86 11.22 11.36 18.51
N PRO A 87 10.95 12.67 18.41
CA PRO A 87 11.55 13.52 17.39
C PRO A 87 13.07 13.38 17.38
N ALA A 88 13.67 13.28 16.19
CA ALA A 88 15.11 13.26 16.05
C ALA A 88 15.61 14.30 15.00
N GLY A 89 14.72 15.22 14.59
CA GLY A 89 15.00 16.34 13.71
C GLY A 89 14.90 16.01 12.23
N GLU A 90 15.22 16.99 11.40
CA GLU A 90 15.24 16.89 9.94
C GLU A 90 16.46 17.58 9.36
N ILE A 91 16.85 17.24 8.13
CA ILE A 91 17.90 17.92 7.36
C ILE A 91 17.35 18.37 6.01
N PRO A 92 17.54 19.62 5.61
CA PRO A 92 17.18 20.07 4.27
C PRO A 92 18.14 19.47 3.24
N VAL A 93 17.59 19.12 2.06
CA VAL A 93 18.38 18.51 0.98
C VAL A 93 18.40 19.36 -0.28
N GLY A 94 17.58 20.39 -0.35
CA GLY A 94 17.58 21.36 -1.45
C GLY A 94 16.95 20.84 -2.74
N GLY A 95 15.92 20.06 -2.60
CA GLY A 95 15.05 19.51 -3.62
C GLY A 95 14.11 18.50 -2.99
N GLU A 96 13.23 17.95 -3.76
CA GLU A 96 12.23 16.98 -3.34
C GLU A 96 12.86 15.61 -3.04
N PRO A 97 12.85 15.14 -1.79
CA PRO A 97 13.33 13.80 -1.46
C PRO A 97 12.29 12.76 -1.91
N THR A 98 12.69 11.79 -2.72
CA THR A 98 11.79 10.77 -3.23
C THR A 98 11.97 9.42 -2.54
N SER A 99 13.22 9.01 -2.25
CA SER A 99 13.44 7.69 -1.63
C SER A 99 14.71 7.63 -0.78
N VAL A 100 14.78 6.62 0.10
CA VAL A 100 15.91 6.41 1.02
C VAL A 100 16.17 4.93 1.30
N THR A 101 17.46 4.55 1.36
CA THR A 101 17.90 3.27 1.92
C THR A 101 19.09 3.47 2.86
N VAL A 102 19.28 2.59 3.83
CA VAL A 102 20.38 2.71 4.81
C VAL A 102 21.38 1.58 4.63
N VAL A 103 22.68 1.92 4.62
CA VAL A 103 23.77 0.95 4.54
C VAL A 103 25.03 1.46 5.26
N GLY A 104 25.63 0.63 6.12
CA GLY A 104 26.90 0.94 6.79
C GLY A 104 26.88 2.23 7.62
N GLY A 105 25.81 2.49 8.36
CA GLY A 105 25.66 3.71 9.18
C GLY A 105 25.39 4.99 8.37
N LYS A 106 25.06 4.87 7.09
CA LYS A 106 24.72 5.99 6.19
C LYS A 106 23.34 5.80 5.59
N ALA A 107 22.60 6.89 5.44
CA ALA A 107 21.42 6.92 4.57
C ALA A 107 21.87 7.35 3.17
N LEU A 108 21.54 6.54 2.18
CA LEU A 108 21.61 6.85 0.77
C LEU A 108 20.25 7.41 0.37
N VAL A 109 20.23 8.67 0.01
CA VAL A 109 19.00 9.43 -0.26
C VAL A 109 18.97 9.87 -1.71
N VAL A 110 17.84 9.78 -2.37
CA VAL A 110 17.66 10.32 -3.71
C VAL A 110 16.76 11.53 -3.66
N VAL A 111 17.11 12.54 -4.44
CA VAL A 111 16.49 13.87 -4.40
C VAL A 111 16.28 14.35 -5.82
N SER A 112 15.04 14.66 -6.18
CA SER A 112 14.70 15.37 -7.41
C SER A 112 15.05 16.86 -7.23
N THR A 113 15.74 17.41 -8.20
CA THR A 113 16.04 18.84 -8.32
C THR A 113 15.50 19.41 -9.61
N SER A 114 14.58 18.70 -10.24
CA SER A 114 13.90 19.07 -11.46
C SER A 114 13.18 20.41 -11.28
N LYS A 115 13.37 21.30 -12.23
CA LYS A 115 12.64 22.59 -12.24
C LYS A 115 11.31 22.47 -12.98
N ASP A 116 11.27 21.58 -13.91
CA ASP A 116 10.08 21.16 -14.67
C ASP A 116 10.31 19.75 -15.22
N LYS A 117 9.24 19.11 -15.69
CA LYS A 117 9.27 17.74 -16.24
C LYS A 117 10.08 17.59 -17.54
N LYS A 118 10.46 18.69 -18.22
CA LYS A 118 11.26 18.67 -19.48
C LYS A 118 12.76 18.74 -19.23
N ALA A 119 13.16 19.11 -18.04
CA ALA A 119 14.55 19.20 -17.64
C ALA A 119 14.75 18.45 -16.30
N PRO A 120 14.49 17.13 -16.29
CA PRO A 120 14.60 16.31 -15.09
C PRO A 120 16.05 16.32 -14.60
N ALA A 121 16.20 16.40 -13.29
CA ALA A 121 17.50 16.43 -12.62
C ALA A 121 17.37 15.89 -11.20
N GLY A 122 18.43 15.30 -10.70
CA GLY A 122 18.46 14.80 -9.33
C GLY A 122 19.83 14.31 -8.92
N TYR A 123 19.98 13.95 -7.67
CA TYR A 123 21.23 13.44 -7.15
C TYR A 123 21.02 12.31 -6.13
N LEU A 124 22.04 11.44 -6.04
CA LEU A 124 22.21 10.50 -4.94
C LEU A 124 23.04 11.18 -3.85
N GLY A 125 22.46 11.37 -2.67
CA GLY A 125 23.13 11.94 -1.50
C GLY A 125 23.55 10.87 -0.51
N VAL A 126 24.61 11.14 0.24
CA VAL A 126 25.05 10.31 1.37
C VAL A 126 24.92 11.12 2.65
N VAL A 127 24.09 10.66 3.56
CA VAL A 127 23.88 11.26 4.87
C VAL A 127 24.52 10.37 5.93
N ASP A 128 25.43 10.91 6.71
CA ASP A 128 25.99 10.24 7.88
C ASP A 128 24.95 10.25 9.01
N LEU A 129 24.52 9.07 9.48
CA LEU A 129 23.43 8.95 10.45
C LEU A 129 23.83 9.43 11.86
N ALA A 130 25.11 9.37 12.22
CA ALA A 130 25.57 9.80 13.53
C ALA A 130 25.59 11.31 13.65
N THR A 131 26.01 12.01 12.59
CA THR A 131 26.08 13.48 12.55
C THR A 131 24.85 14.13 11.93
N LYS A 132 24.03 13.35 11.21
CA LYS A 132 22.89 13.82 10.41
C LYS A 132 23.29 14.90 9.41
N GLN A 133 24.41 14.70 8.73
CA GLN A 133 24.93 15.63 7.73
C GLN A 133 25.02 14.98 6.36
N LEU A 134 24.65 15.72 5.33
CA LEU A 134 24.87 15.35 3.94
C LEU A 134 26.37 15.53 3.64
N ILE A 135 27.09 14.42 3.44
CA ILE A 135 28.56 14.39 3.31
C ILE A 135 29.05 14.29 1.87
N SER A 136 28.23 13.80 0.94
CA SER A 136 28.56 13.75 -0.49
C SER A 136 27.32 13.65 -1.37
N ARG A 137 27.49 13.96 -2.67
CA ARG A 137 26.46 13.86 -3.70
C ARG A 137 27.04 13.30 -5.00
N CYS A 138 26.27 12.48 -5.72
CA CYS A 138 26.52 12.07 -7.09
C CYS A 138 25.37 12.57 -7.96
N ASP A 139 25.65 13.28 -9.03
CA ASP A 139 24.65 13.72 -10.01
C ASP A 139 24.08 12.48 -10.74
N LEU A 140 22.76 12.41 -10.88
CA LEU A 140 22.06 11.30 -11.55
C LEU A 140 21.72 11.61 -13.00
N GLY A 141 21.69 12.88 -13.38
CA GLY A 141 21.34 13.32 -14.73
C GLY A 141 19.87 13.08 -15.12
N GLY A 142 18.99 12.90 -14.15
CA GLY A 142 17.55 12.69 -14.32
C GLY A 142 16.82 12.72 -12.98
N GLN A 143 15.50 12.66 -13.03
CA GLN A 143 14.62 12.63 -11.84
C GLN A 143 14.63 11.23 -11.24
N PRO A 144 15.19 11.02 -10.02
CA PRO A 144 15.09 9.72 -9.36
C PRO A 144 13.71 9.56 -8.74
N ASP A 145 13.24 8.33 -8.69
CA ASP A 145 12.10 7.91 -7.92
C ASP A 145 12.52 6.98 -6.78
N SER A 146 12.79 5.71 -7.00
CA SER A 146 13.11 4.75 -5.95
C SER A 146 14.59 4.35 -5.92
N ILE A 147 15.04 3.90 -4.74
CA ILE A 147 16.39 3.41 -4.49
C ILE A 147 16.38 2.06 -3.75
N ALA A 148 17.17 1.10 -4.22
CA ALA A 148 17.40 -0.16 -3.52
C ALA A 148 18.89 -0.48 -3.37
N LYS A 149 19.26 -1.11 -2.23
CA LYS A 149 20.59 -1.63 -1.98
C LYS A 149 20.63 -3.15 -2.14
N SER A 150 21.74 -3.69 -2.63
CA SER A 150 21.96 -5.13 -2.61
C SER A 150 22.14 -5.66 -1.18
N ARG A 151 21.71 -6.90 -0.95
CA ARG A 151 21.80 -7.55 0.37
C ARG A 151 23.24 -7.71 0.88
N ASP A 152 24.19 -7.85 -0.03
CA ASP A 152 25.62 -7.94 0.28
C ASP A 152 26.31 -6.57 0.39
N GLY A 153 25.58 -5.47 0.20
CA GLY A 153 26.07 -4.10 0.33
C GLY A 153 27.05 -3.66 -0.77
N ARG A 154 27.12 -4.38 -1.90
CA ARG A 154 28.06 -4.05 -3.00
C ARG A 154 27.50 -3.08 -4.03
N PHE A 155 26.18 -3.03 -4.18
CA PHE A 155 25.51 -2.23 -5.19
C PHE A 155 24.36 -1.42 -4.60
N VAL A 156 24.07 -0.31 -5.25
CA VAL A 156 22.82 0.41 -5.14
C VAL A 156 22.28 0.67 -6.55
N ALA A 157 20.98 0.50 -6.72
CA ALA A 157 20.26 0.78 -7.95
C ALA A 157 19.20 1.86 -7.69
N ILE A 158 19.00 2.74 -8.67
CA ILE A 158 18.09 3.89 -8.59
C ILE A 158 17.27 3.92 -9.89
N ALA A 159 15.96 3.86 -9.77
CA ALA A 159 15.05 4.13 -10.86
C ALA A 159 15.08 5.63 -11.19
N ILE A 160 15.26 5.97 -12.46
CA ILE A 160 15.19 7.34 -12.95
C ILE A 160 13.94 7.41 -13.81
N GLU A 161 12.90 7.91 -13.23
CA GLU A 161 11.57 7.92 -13.83
C GLU A 161 11.47 8.94 -14.97
N ASN A 162 11.92 10.19 -14.72
CA ASN A 162 11.71 11.34 -15.60
C ASN A 162 10.23 11.53 -15.93
N GLU A 163 9.44 11.51 -14.88
CA GLU A 163 7.98 11.57 -14.85
C GLU A 163 7.37 12.52 -15.89
N ARG A 164 6.36 12.05 -16.58
CA ARG A 164 5.61 12.85 -17.57
C ARG A 164 4.85 14.02 -16.95
N ASP A 165 4.56 15.03 -17.72
CA ASP A 165 3.66 16.14 -17.36
C ASP A 165 2.21 15.76 -17.73
N GLU A 166 1.40 15.39 -16.76
CA GLU A 166 -0.01 15.01 -16.95
C GLU A 166 -0.87 16.15 -17.53
N SER A 167 -0.45 17.40 -17.35
CA SER A 167 -1.15 18.55 -17.93
C SER A 167 -0.88 18.72 -19.43
N LEU A 168 0.19 18.13 -19.95
CA LEU A 168 0.60 18.20 -21.33
C LEU A 168 -0.01 17.06 -22.15
N ASP A 169 -0.73 17.39 -23.21
CA ASP A 169 -1.42 16.44 -24.11
C ASP A 169 -2.24 15.35 -23.38
N LYS A 170 -2.82 15.73 -22.21
CA LYS A 170 -3.59 14.84 -21.33
C LYS A 170 -2.76 13.69 -20.76
N GLY A 171 -1.52 13.94 -20.40
CA GLY A 171 -0.60 12.96 -19.81
C GLY A 171 -0.15 11.86 -20.78
N LYS A 172 -0.26 12.06 -22.10
CA LYS A 172 0.19 11.05 -23.03
C LYS A 172 1.70 10.94 -23.10
N ILE A 173 2.20 9.72 -23.14
CA ILE A 173 3.59 9.38 -23.43
C ILE A 173 3.73 9.01 -24.92
N PRO A 174 4.90 9.30 -25.57
CA PRO A 174 6.18 9.68 -24.95
C PRO A 174 6.31 11.17 -24.62
N GLN A 175 7.01 11.48 -23.52
CA GLN A 175 7.42 12.83 -23.11
C GLN A 175 8.90 12.81 -22.67
N LEU A 176 9.81 12.85 -23.62
CA LEU A 176 11.25 12.72 -23.40
C LEU A 176 11.83 13.84 -22.49
N PRO A 177 12.92 13.56 -21.75
CA PRO A 177 13.81 12.39 -21.88
C PRO A 177 13.30 11.15 -21.15
N ALA A 178 13.53 9.99 -21.78
CA ALA A 178 13.20 8.69 -21.22
C ALA A 178 13.93 8.40 -19.91
N GLY A 179 13.29 7.66 -19.02
CA GLY A 179 13.91 7.13 -17.80
C GLY A 179 14.91 6.00 -18.05
N ASP A 180 15.70 5.69 -17.05
CA ASP A 180 16.70 4.61 -17.07
C ASP A 180 16.95 4.05 -15.65
N LEU A 181 17.84 3.05 -15.52
CA LEU A 181 18.30 2.58 -14.22
C LEU A 181 19.74 2.99 -13.99
N LYS A 182 20.02 3.70 -12.87
CA LYS A 182 21.40 3.99 -12.44
C LYS A 182 21.87 2.92 -11.45
N VAL A 183 23.09 2.44 -11.64
CA VAL A 183 23.71 1.46 -10.73
C VAL A 183 25.08 1.97 -10.31
N PHE A 184 25.33 1.96 -9.00
CA PHE A 184 26.62 2.31 -8.40
C PHE A 184 27.19 1.14 -7.64
N SER A 185 28.52 1.03 -7.64
CA SER A 185 29.25 0.19 -6.69
C SER A 185 29.38 0.90 -5.35
N LEU A 186 29.22 0.15 -4.27
CA LEU A 186 29.38 0.66 -2.91
C LEU A 186 30.71 0.19 -2.30
N ALA A 187 31.41 1.10 -1.64
CA ALA A 187 32.58 0.81 -0.83
C ALA A 187 32.31 1.31 0.61
N ASN A 188 32.20 0.37 1.56
CA ASN A 188 31.86 0.68 2.96
C ASN A 188 30.60 1.56 3.10
N GLY A 189 29.55 1.22 2.34
CA GLY A 189 28.28 1.93 2.34
C GLY A 189 28.32 3.31 1.67
N THR A 190 29.40 3.64 0.94
CA THR A 190 29.51 4.89 0.19
C THR A 190 29.52 4.60 -1.31
N PRO A 191 28.66 5.22 -2.13
CA PRO A 191 28.67 5.06 -3.56
C PRO A 191 29.91 5.70 -4.18
N ASP A 192 30.53 5.00 -5.11
CA ASP A 192 31.56 5.56 -5.99
C ASP A 192 30.88 6.21 -7.19
N CYS A 193 30.84 7.55 -7.21
CA CYS A 193 30.22 8.30 -8.31
C CYS A 193 30.85 7.96 -9.67
N GLY A 194 32.15 7.61 -9.71
CA GLY A 194 32.84 7.22 -10.95
C GLY A 194 32.43 5.84 -11.45
N SER A 195 31.77 5.02 -10.64
CA SER A 195 31.30 3.68 -11.02
C SER A 195 29.90 3.67 -11.61
N MET A 196 29.23 4.82 -11.69
CA MET A 196 27.85 4.91 -12.20
C MET A 196 27.71 4.29 -13.58
N LYS A 197 26.77 3.36 -13.70
CA LYS A 197 26.33 2.80 -14.96
C LYS A 197 24.90 3.25 -15.21
N SER A 198 24.62 3.78 -16.40
CA SER A 198 23.25 4.02 -16.88
C SER A 198 22.82 2.85 -17.73
N ILE A 199 21.72 2.20 -17.36
CA ILE A 199 21.20 1.03 -18.03
C ILE A 199 19.92 1.44 -18.74
N ALA A 200 19.97 1.51 -20.08
CA ALA A 200 18.83 1.88 -20.90
C ALA A 200 17.72 0.84 -20.80
N LEU A 201 16.49 1.32 -20.64
CA LEU A 201 15.25 0.53 -20.60
C LEU A 201 14.38 0.78 -21.84
N THR A 202 14.83 1.67 -22.73
CA THR A 202 14.15 1.98 -24.00
C THR A 202 14.06 0.76 -24.92
N GLY A 203 12.93 0.63 -25.61
CA GLY A 203 12.68 -0.47 -26.56
C GLY A 203 12.24 -1.78 -25.93
N LEU A 204 12.08 -1.86 -24.60
CA LEU A 204 11.66 -3.08 -23.91
C LEU A 204 10.13 -3.27 -23.95
N ALA A 205 9.39 -2.21 -23.68
CA ALA A 205 7.93 -2.24 -23.60
C ALA A 205 7.24 -2.08 -24.96
N ALA A 206 6.04 -2.64 -25.09
CA ALA A 206 5.19 -2.42 -26.24
C ALA A 206 4.40 -1.10 -26.15
N VAL A 207 4.11 -0.63 -24.93
CA VAL A 207 3.46 0.66 -24.67
C VAL A 207 4.56 1.69 -24.52
N ALA A 208 4.58 2.70 -25.39
CA ALA A 208 5.56 3.81 -25.39
C ALA A 208 7.00 3.38 -25.09
N GLY A 209 7.49 2.36 -25.75
CA GLY A 209 8.80 1.77 -25.47
C GLY A 209 9.99 2.70 -25.67
N GLU A 210 9.83 3.83 -26.35
CA GLU A 210 10.82 4.91 -26.45
C GLU A 210 10.92 5.77 -25.19
N ASP A 211 9.93 5.68 -24.29
CA ASP A 211 9.82 6.48 -23.07
C ASP A 211 9.46 5.58 -21.88
N PRO A 212 10.41 4.78 -21.38
CA PRO A 212 10.20 4.05 -20.14
C PRO A 212 10.16 5.02 -18.94
N GLU A 213 9.17 4.83 -18.06
CA GLU A 213 9.06 5.50 -16.78
C GLU A 213 9.25 4.46 -15.67
N PRO A 214 10.51 4.21 -15.22
CA PRO A 214 10.78 3.26 -14.15
C PRO A 214 10.48 3.87 -12.77
N GLU A 215 9.54 3.25 -12.07
CA GLU A 215 9.07 3.63 -10.73
C GLU A 215 9.89 2.97 -9.64
N PHE A 216 9.77 1.69 -9.50
CA PHE A 216 10.31 0.98 -8.35
C PHE A 216 11.39 -0.03 -8.71
N VAL A 217 12.35 -0.21 -7.79
CA VAL A 217 13.42 -1.19 -7.92
C VAL A 217 13.61 -1.98 -6.63
N ASP A 218 13.83 -3.30 -6.74
CA ASP A 218 14.29 -4.13 -5.63
C ASP A 218 15.36 -5.13 -6.10
N ILE A 219 16.24 -5.57 -5.19
CA ILE A 219 17.42 -6.36 -5.51
C ILE A 219 17.41 -7.68 -4.73
N ASN A 220 17.49 -8.81 -5.43
CA ASN A 220 17.54 -10.14 -4.82
C ASN A 220 18.94 -10.52 -4.29
N GLY A 221 19.04 -11.73 -3.71
CA GLY A 221 20.30 -12.25 -3.16
C GLY A 221 21.38 -12.55 -4.20
N ALA A 222 21.01 -12.67 -5.47
CA ALA A 222 21.93 -12.86 -6.59
C ALA A 222 22.43 -11.54 -7.23
N ASN A 223 22.11 -10.38 -6.66
CA ASN A 223 22.38 -9.06 -7.23
C ASN A 223 21.72 -8.83 -8.59
N GLU A 224 20.52 -9.33 -8.73
CA GLU A 224 19.64 -9.04 -9.84
C GLU A 224 18.54 -8.08 -9.38
N ALA A 225 18.40 -6.95 -10.05
CA ALA A 225 17.32 -6.02 -9.80
C ALA A 225 16.08 -6.38 -10.62
N VAL A 226 14.90 -6.22 -10.02
CA VAL A 226 13.64 -6.11 -10.73
C VAL A 226 13.22 -4.64 -10.74
N VAL A 227 12.75 -4.16 -11.89
CA VAL A 227 12.35 -2.76 -12.09
C VAL A 227 10.95 -2.76 -12.70
N THR A 228 10.05 -1.99 -12.13
CA THR A 228 8.73 -1.70 -12.70
C THR A 228 8.83 -0.54 -13.67
N LEU A 229 8.11 -0.61 -14.77
CA LEU A 229 7.86 0.47 -15.73
C LEU A 229 6.34 0.63 -15.76
N GLN A 230 5.82 1.48 -14.87
CA GLN A 230 4.41 1.50 -14.53
C GLN A 230 3.53 1.84 -15.72
N GLU A 231 3.69 3.01 -16.33
CA GLU A 231 2.92 3.48 -17.49
C GLU A 231 3.09 2.59 -18.71
N ASN A 232 4.26 1.97 -18.82
CA ASN A 232 4.55 1.04 -19.90
C ASN A 232 3.94 -0.35 -19.66
N ASN A 233 3.38 -0.60 -18.47
CA ASN A 233 2.86 -1.89 -18.01
C ASN A 233 3.87 -3.02 -18.24
N HIS A 234 5.12 -2.80 -17.80
CA HIS A 234 6.25 -3.67 -18.10
C HIS A 234 7.17 -3.88 -16.90
N LEU A 235 7.96 -4.93 -16.95
CA LEU A 235 8.93 -5.32 -15.91
C LEU A 235 10.26 -5.65 -16.56
N ALA A 236 11.37 -5.23 -15.93
CA ALA A 236 12.72 -5.55 -16.39
C ALA A 236 13.55 -6.19 -15.27
N LEU A 237 14.36 -7.20 -15.64
CA LEU A 237 15.36 -7.80 -14.76
C LEU A 237 16.76 -7.37 -15.21
N VAL A 238 17.56 -6.90 -14.27
CA VAL A 238 18.87 -6.32 -14.54
C VAL A 238 19.94 -6.99 -13.69
N ASN A 239 20.97 -7.55 -14.33
CA ASN A 239 22.16 -8.03 -13.63
C ASN A 239 23.06 -6.82 -13.29
N LEU A 240 23.21 -6.51 -12.00
CA LEU A 240 23.91 -5.31 -11.53
C LEU A 240 25.42 -5.39 -11.78
N ALA A 241 26.02 -6.57 -11.62
CA ALA A 241 27.46 -6.77 -11.85
C ALA A 241 27.82 -6.56 -13.33
N GLU A 242 27.01 -7.11 -14.22
CA GLU A 242 27.19 -6.97 -15.68
C GLU A 242 26.74 -5.60 -16.17
N GLY A 243 25.78 -4.98 -15.51
CA GLY A 243 25.19 -3.70 -15.90
C GLY A 243 24.36 -3.80 -17.17
N ARG A 244 23.51 -4.84 -17.28
CA ARG A 244 22.62 -5.05 -18.44
C ARG A 244 21.30 -5.69 -18.07
N VAL A 245 20.29 -5.43 -18.87
CA VAL A 245 19.01 -6.15 -18.82
C VAL A 245 19.24 -7.61 -19.21
N VAL A 246 18.74 -8.54 -18.40
CA VAL A 246 18.85 -9.99 -18.62
C VAL A 246 17.54 -10.65 -19.02
N ALA A 247 16.42 -10.03 -18.65
CA ALA A 247 15.08 -10.41 -19.09
C ALA A 247 14.13 -9.22 -18.96
N HIS A 248 13.05 -9.23 -19.72
CA HIS A 248 11.96 -8.27 -19.57
C HIS A 248 10.66 -8.88 -20.09
N PHE A 249 9.52 -8.43 -19.61
CA PHE A 249 8.22 -8.96 -19.99
C PHE A 249 7.09 -7.99 -19.62
N PRO A 250 5.95 -8.03 -20.36
CA PRO A 250 4.80 -7.21 -20.00
C PRO A 250 4.23 -7.68 -18.64
N ALA A 251 3.77 -6.76 -17.81
CA ALA A 251 3.04 -7.09 -16.58
C ALA A 251 1.68 -7.75 -16.88
N GLY A 252 1.18 -7.57 -18.10
CA GLY A 252 -0.05 -8.19 -18.58
C GLY A 252 -1.31 -7.50 -18.07
N ALA A 253 -2.44 -8.18 -18.18
CA ALA A 253 -3.75 -7.64 -17.82
C ALA A 253 -4.60 -8.69 -17.08
N VAL A 254 -5.65 -8.22 -16.39
CA VAL A 254 -6.60 -9.07 -15.67
C VAL A 254 -8.04 -8.74 -16.04
N ASN A 255 -8.94 -9.70 -15.79
CA ASN A 255 -10.38 -9.47 -15.81
C ASN A 255 -10.87 -9.44 -14.35
N LEU A 256 -11.48 -8.33 -13.94
CA LEU A 256 -12.05 -8.15 -12.61
C LEU A 256 -13.57 -8.18 -12.68
N SER A 257 -14.20 -8.78 -11.68
CA SER A 257 -15.65 -8.77 -11.51
C SER A 257 -16.02 -8.66 -10.03
N GLY A 258 -17.23 -8.23 -9.75
CA GLY A 258 -17.67 -8.03 -8.38
C GLY A 258 -16.94 -6.88 -7.69
N ILE A 259 -16.61 -5.83 -8.44
CA ILE A 259 -15.99 -4.59 -7.96
C ILE A 259 -16.93 -3.41 -8.22
N ASP A 260 -16.71 -2.32 -7.50
CA ASP A 260 -17.38 -1.06 -7.81
C ASP A 260 -16.62 -0.30 -8.90
N THR A 261 -17.31 0.19 -9.91
CA THR A 261 -16.73 0.88 -11.06
C THR A 261 -17.33 2.27 -11.28
N LYS A 262 -18.10 2.79 -10.30
CA LYS A 262 -18.80 4.06 -10.45
C LYS A 262 -18.55 4.95 -9.24
N ARG A 263 -18.22 6.20 -9.51
CA ARG A 263 -18.21 7.27 -8.51
C ARG A 263 -19.60 7.90 -8.42
N ASP A 264 -20.50 7.29 -7.66
CA ASP A 264 -21.90 7.75 -7.54
C ASP A 264 -22.40 7.83 -6.09
N ALA A 265 -21.49 7.78 -5.14
CA ALA A 265 -21.72 7.78 -3.71
C ALA A 265 -22.45 6.51 -3.21
N VAL A 266 -22.43 5.42 -3.96
CA VAL A 266 -23.00 4.13 -3.57
C VAL A 266 -21.97 3.04 -3.76
N ILE A 267 -21.56 2.39 -2.68
CA ILE A 267 -20.65 1.24 -2.79
C ILE A 267 -21.44 0.03 -3.32
N ALA A 268 -21.22 -0.29 -4.60
CA ALA A 268 -21.95 -1.36 -5.31
C ALA A 268 -20.99 -2.30 -6.05
N PRO A 269 -20.44 -3.33 -5.39
CA PRO A 269 -19.46 -4.25 -5.99
C PRO A 269 -20.14 -5.24 -6.95
N THR A 270 -20.73 -4.72 -8.04
CA THR A 270 -21.47 -5.48 -9.08
C THR A 270 -20.89 -5.27 -10.48
N GLY A 271 -19.92 -4.37 -10.61
CA GLY A 271 -19.27 -4.03 -11.86
C GLY A 271 -18.18 -5.02 -12.26
N LYS A 272 -17.61 -4.78 -13.44
CA LYS A 272 -16.49 -5.52 -14.00
C LYS A 272 -15.57 -4.62 -14.80
N LEU A 273 -14.32 -5.01 -14.91
CA LEU A 273 -13.32 -4.47 -15.83
C LEU A 273 -12.74 -5.63 -16.61
N ASP A 274 -12.78 -5.53 -17.93
CA ASP A 274 -12.25 -6.57 -18.82
C ASP A 274 -10.89 -6.12 -19.37
N ASN A 275 -9.89 -7.01 -19.29
CA ASN A 275 -8.56 -6.79 -19.84
C ASN A 275 -7.88 -5.49 -19.35
N VAL A 276 -8.00 -5.20 -18.04
CA VAL A 276 -7.37 -4.02 -17.45
C VAL A 276 -5.87 -4.30 -17.22
N ALA A 277 -5.02 -3.38 -17.66
CA ALA A 277 -3.57 -3.45 -17.45
C ALA A 277 -3.25 -3.47 -15.94
N ARG A 278 -2.19 -4.19 -15.55
CA ARG A 278 -1.75 -4.21 -14.15
C ARG A 278 -1.13 -2.89 -13.73
N GLU A 279 -0.28 -2.33 -14.58
CA GLU A 279 0.50 -1.10 -14.31
C GLU A 279 1.09 -1.13 -12.89
N PRO A 280 2.10 -2.00 -12.67
CA PRO A 280 2.68 -2.18 -11.34
C PRO A 280 3.54 -0.99 -10.95
N ASP A 281 3.33 -0.47 -9.76
CA ASP A 281 4.20 0.48 -9.09
C ASP A 281 5.25 -0.26 -8.25
N ALA A 282 5.03 -0.45 -6.95
CA ALA A 282 6.02 -1.08 -6.09
C ALA A 282 6.24 -2.57 -6.39
N VAL A 283 7.48 -3.00 -6.22
CA VAL A 283 7.91 -4.38 -6.40
C VAL A 283 8.86 -4.83 -5.30
N ARG A 284 8.74 -6.10 -4.85
CA ARG A 284 9.68 -6.75 -3.92
C ARG A 284 9.94 -8.20 -4.29
N TRP A 285 11.19 -8.63 -4.16
CA TRP A 285 11.53 -10.03 -4.26
C TRP A 285 11.03 -10.84 -3.06
N LEU A 286 10.28 -11.92 -3.32
CA LEU A 286 9.92 -12.93 -2.31
C LEU A 286 11.12 -13.84 -1.99
N ASP A 287 11.83 -14.21 -3.03
CA ASP A 287 13.08 -14.99 -3.00
C ASP A 287 13.88 -14.72 -4.29
N ASP A 288 14.95 -15.47 -4.58
CA ASP A 288 15.76 -15.23 -5.79
C ASP A 288 15.06 -15.65 -7.09
N THR A 289 13.85 -16.21 -7.01
CA THR A 289 13.11 -16.77 -8.16
C THR A 289 11.70 -16.18 -8.36
N ARG A 290 11.17 -15.49 -7.35
CA ARG A 290 9.82 -14.92 -7.36
C ARG A 290 9.83 -13.50 -6.82
N PHE A 291 8.98 -12.66 -7.36
CA PHE A 291 8.74 -11.31 -6.86
C PHE A 291 7.25 -10.99 -6.89
N VAL A 292 6.87 -9.97 -6.17
CA VAL A 292 5.48 -9.53 -6.01
C VAL A 292 5.38 -8.04 -6.32
N THR A 293 4.29 -7.65 -7.01
CA THR A 293 4.02 -6.26 -7.39
C THR A 293 2.71 -5.77 -6.80
N ALA A 294 2.66 -4.53 -6.36
CA ALA A 294 1.44 -3.77 -6.16
C ALA A 294 1.03 -3.16 -7.50
N ASN A 295 -0.25 -3.27 -7.87
CA ASN A 295 -0.74 -2.87 -9.19
C ASN A 295 -1.66 -1.66 -9.04
N GLU A 296 -1.10 -0.51 -8.82
CA GLU A 296 -1.81 0.74 -8.62
C GLU A 296 -2.50 1.20 -9.90
N GLY A 297 -1.70 1.35 -10.95
CA GLY A 297 -2.09 1.92 -12.23
C GLY A 297 -1.99 3.43 -12.26
N ASP A 298 -1.54 3.95 -13.40
CA ASP A 298 -1.47 5.39 -13.59
C ASP A 298 -1.90 5.83 -15.00
N TYR A 299 -1.48 5.13 -16.04
CA TYR A 299 -1.69 5.55 -17.43
C TYR A 299 -2.99 5.02 -18.03
N GLN A 300 -3.31 3.74 -17.87
CA GLN A 300 -4.48 3.07 -18.45
C GLN A 300 -5.42 2.43 -17.42
N GLY A 301 -5.17 2.63 -16.14
CA GLY A 301 -6.09 2.27 -15.08
C GLY A 301 -5.52 1.52 -13.92
N GLY A 302 -4.85 0.43 -14.02
CA GLY A 302 -4.42 -0.41 -12.89
C GLY A 302 -5.41 -1.49 -12.46
N SER A 303 -4.89 -2.61 -12.00
CA SER A 303 -5.70 -3.79 -11.72
C SER A 303 -6.20 -3.91 -10.27
N ARG A 304 -5.97 -2.91 -9.43
CA ARG A 304 -6.50 -2.79 -8.06
C ARG A 304 -6.11 -3.94 -7.13
N GLY A 305 -5.05 -4.66 -7.46
CA GLY A 305 -4.62 -5.85 -6.77
C GLY A 305 -3.10 -5.96 -6.66
N PHE A 306 -2.63 -7.12 -6.26
CA PHE A 306 -1.22 -7.45 -6.29
C PHE A 306 -0.99 -8.80 -6.96
N THR A 307 0.19 -8.98 -7.55
CA THR A 307 0.49 -10.15 -8.38
C THR A 307 1.84 -10.75 -7.99
N ILE A 308 1.90 -12.08 -7.88
CA ILE A 308 3.15 -12.82 -7.72
C ILE A 308 3.58 -13.33 -9.08
N PHE A 309 4.79 -12.95 -9.48
CA PHE A 309 5.45 -13.41 -10.68
C PHE A 309 6.63 -14.32 -10.34
N ASN A 310 6.94 -15.23 -11.23
CA ASN A 310 8.25 -15.87 -11.19
C ASN A 310 9.28 -15.07 -12.05
N ARG A 311 10.54 -15.43 -11.91
CA ARG A 311 11.66 -14.76 -12.61
C ARG A 311 11.55 -14.84 -14.15
N SER A 312 10.74 -15.72 -14.72
CA SER A 312 10.51 -15.78 -16.17
C SER A 312 9.35 -14.88 -16.65
N GLY A 313 8.72 -14.13 -15.73
CA GLY A 313 7.59 -13.27 -16.01
C GLY A 313 6.23 -13.97 -16.05
N ALA A 314 6.17 -15.26 -15.71
CA ALA A 314 4.89 -15.93 -15.60
C ALA A 314 4.20 -15.57 -14.27
N VAL A 315 2.92 -15.25 -14.36
CA VAL A 315 2.06 -15.01 -13.19
C VAL A 315 1.84 -16.32 -12.47
N GLU A 316 2.25 -16.41 -11.19
CA GLU A 316 1.97 -17.57 -10.33
C GLU A 316 0.65 -17.41 -9.57
N TRP A 317 0.32 -16.18 -9.20
CA TRP A 317 -0.91 -15.86 -8.49
C TRP A 317 -1.27 -14.38 -8.63
N ASP A 318 -2.57 -14.08 -8.56
CA ASP A 318 -3.12 -12.71 -8.64
C ASP A 318 -4.26 -12.57 -7.64
N SER A 319 -4.32 -11.45 -6.94
CA SER A 319 -5.32 -11.19 -5.90
C SER A 319 -6.74 -10.98 -6.43
N GLY A 320 -6.90 -10.67 -7.72
CA GLY A 320 -8.19 -10.31 -8.29
C GLY A 320 -8.86 -9.17 -7.52
N ASN A 321 -10.11 -9.37 -7.10
CA ASN A 321 -10.89 -8.39 -6.35
C ASN A 321 -10.74 -8.48 -4.82
N ALA A 322 -9.79 -9.26 -4.31
CA ALA A 322 -9.70 -9.55 -2.87
C ALA A 322 -9.45 -8.28 -2.02
N LEU A 323 -8.64 -7.34 -2.51
CA LEU A 323 -8.33 -6.11 -1.79
C LEU A 323 -9.52 -5.13 -1.78
N GLU A 324 -10.25 -5.03 -2.88
CA GLU A 324 -11.50 -4.27 -2.95
C GLU A 324 -12.52 -4.81 -1.93
N HIS A 325 -12.73 -6.13 -1.90
CA HIS A 325 -13.63 -6.77 -0.95
C HIS A 325 -13.16 -6.63 0.50
N LEU A 326 -11.85 -6.67 0.74
CA LEU A 326 -11.28 -6.42 2.08
C LEU A 326 -11.66 -5.01 2.55
N ALA A 327 -11.40 -3.99 1.74
CA ALA A 327 -11.71 -2.60 2.08
C ALA A 327 -13.22 -2.39 2.31
N ILE A 328 -14.09 -2.98 1.48
CA ILE A 328 -15.55 -2.95 1.68
C ILE A 328 -15.94 -3.61 3.00
N SER A 329 -15.40 -4.80 3.30
CA SER A 329 -15.74 -5.54 4.51
C SER A 329 -15.35 -4.82 5.81
N LEU A 330 -14.36 -3.93 5.73
CA LEU A 330 -13.82 -3.17 6.86
C LEU A 330 -14.35 -1.73 6.94
N GLY A 331 -15.20 -1.30 5.99
CA GLY A 331 -15.76 0.05 5.94
C GLY A 331 -14.75 1.12 5.51
N HIS A 332 -13.72 0.73 4.79
CA HIS A 332 -12.63 1.59 4.31
C HIS A 332 -12.64 1.81 2.80
N TYR A 333 -13.67 1.36 2.10
CA TYR A 333 -13.70 1.45 0.64
C TYR A 333 -13.75 2.91 0.15
N PRO A 334 -12.82 3.33 -0.71
CA PRO A 334 -12.74 4.70 -1.21
C PRO A 334 -13.70 4.91 -2.41
N GLU A 335 -14.99 5.06 -2.15
CA GLU A 335 -16.01 5.16 -3.20
C GLU A 335 -15.71 6.25 -4.25
N ARG A 336 -15.04 7.34 -3.84
CA ARG A 336 -14.63 8.39 -4.78
C ARG A 336 -13.65 7.91 -5.85
N ARG A 337 -12.92 6.81 -5.59
CA ARG A 337 -11.96 6.19 -6.51
C ARG A 337 -12.56 5.01 -7.28
N ALA A 338 -13.80 4.62 -7.00
CA ALA A 338 -14.47 3.48 -7.64
C ALA A 338 -14.49 3.57 -9.17
N GLY A 339 -14.66 4.78 -9.72
CA GLY A 339 -14.65 5.02 -11.17
C GLY A 339 -13.26 5.07 -11.83
N SER A 340 -12.18 4.97 -11.05
CA SER A 340 -10.79 4.99 -11.52
C SER A 340 -10.00 3.79 -11.03
N LYS A 341 -9.21 3.93 -9.98
CA LYS A 341 -8.23 2.94 -9.52
C LYS A 341 -8.65 2.16 -8.24
N GLY A 342 -9.85 2.43 -7.67
CA GLY A 342 -10.37 1.73 -6.48
C GLY A 342 -9.51 1.93 -5.23
N VAL A 343 -9.06 0.84 -4.60
CA VAL A 343 -8.27 0.89 -3.34
C VAL A 343 -6.83 1.35 -3.53
N GLU A 344 -6.33 1.38 -4.76
CA GLU A 344 -4.96 1.78 -5.14
C GLU A 344 -3.91 1.06 -4.27
N PRO A 345 -3.55 -0.19 -4.63
CA PRO A 345 -2.42 -0.85 -4.02
C PRO A 345 -1.13 -0.26 -4.57
N GLU A 346 -0.44 0.54 -3.78
CA GLU A 346 0.76 1.28 -4.17
C GLU A 346 2.01 0.66 -3.51
N GLY A 347 2.14 0.77 -2.19
CA GLY A 347 3.28 0.24 -1.47
C GLY A 347 3.25 -1.29 -1.29
N ILE A 348 4.42 -1.94 -1.38
CA ILE A 348 4.57 -3.34 -1.05
C ILE A 348 5.87 -3.60 -0.29
N GLU A 349 5.82 -4.45 0.74
CA GLU A 349 7.00 -4.87 1.50
C GLU A 349 6.98 -6.37 1.72
N VAL A 350 8.15 -6.99 1.64
CA VAL A 350 8.33 -8.43 1.89
C VAL A 350 9.40 -8.63 2.94
N ALA A 351 9.05 -9.34 4.02
CA ALA A 351 10.02 -9.62 5.06
C ALA A 351 9.81 -10.97 5.72
N ARG A 352 10.91 -11.56 6.16
CA ARG A 352 10.92 -12.83 6.89
C ARG A 352 11.03 -12.57 8.40
N PHE A 353 10.00 -12.96 9.13
CA PHE A 353 9.95 -12.94 10.59
C PHE A 353 10.03 -14.38 11.11
N GLY A 354 11.17 -14.76 11.66
CA GLY A 354 11.46 -16.16 12.00
C GLY A 354 11.45 -17.03 10.74
N ASP A 355 10.57 -18.04 10.70
CA ASP A 355 10.44 -18.94 9.55
C ASP A 355 9.31 -18.58 8.58
N VAL A 356 8.63 -17.46 8.79
CA VAL A 356 7.50 -17.03 8.00
C VAL A 356 7.84 -15.80 7.16
N THR A 357 7.64 -15.87 5.85
CA THR A 357 7.70 -14.72 4.95
C THR A 357 6.32 -14.09 4.86
N TYR A 358 6.25 -12.79 5.16
CA TYR A 358 5.05 -11.98 5.04
C TYR A 358 5.15 -11.04 3.85
N ILE A 359 4.00 -10.76 3.24
CA ILE A 359 3.78 -9.77 2.21
C ILE A 359 2.85 -8.73 2.82
N PHE A 360 3.27 -7.47 2.84
CA PHE A 360 2.47 -6.34 3.29
C PHE A 360 2.12 -5.50 2.06
N VAL A 361 0.84 -5.28 1.84
CA VAL A 361 0.35 -4.50 0.69
C VAL A 361 -0.35 -3.26 1.23
N GLY A 362 0.18 -2.08 0.90
CA GLY A 362 -0.41 -0.79 1.20
C GLY A 362 -1.59 -0.52 0.28
N LEU A 363 -2.75 -0.21 0.84
CA LEU A 363 -3.94 0.21 0.12
C LEU A 363 -4.09 1.71 0.37
N GLU A 364 -3.46 2.51 -0.46
CA GLU A 364 -3.30 3.94 -0.25
C GLU A 364 -4.63 4.61 0.04
N ARG A 365 -5.58 4.52 -0.88
CA ARG A 365 -6.86 5.22 -0.77
C ARG A 365 -7.83 4.59 0.25
N ALA A 366 -7.54 3.37 0.70
CA ALA A 366 -8.29 2.71 1.77
C ALA A 366 -7.67 2.92 3.17
N SER A 367 -6.46 3.49 3.26
CA SER A 367 -5.72 3.68 4.52
C SER A 367 -5.61 2.39 5.33
N LEU A 368 -5.24 1.31 4.64
CA LEU A 368 -5.11 -0.05 5.18
C LEU A 368 -3.83 -0.71 4.68
N ILE A 369 -3.33 -1.66 5.47
CA ILE A 369 -2.31 -2.62 5.02
C ILE A 369 -2.92 -4.01 5.05
N ALA A 370 -2.91 -4.70 3.92
CA ALA A 370 -3.27 -6.12 3.85
C ALA A 370 -2.02 -6.98 4.09
N VAL A 371 -2.07 -7.86 5.08
CA VAL A 371 -0.96 -8.74 5.44
C VAL A 371 -1.24 -10.15 4.99
N TYR A 372 -0.33 -10.71 4.20
CA TYR A 372 -0.39 -12.08 3.72
C TYR A 372 0.85 -12.87 4.16
N ARG A 373 0.72 -14.18 4.21
CA ARG A 373 1.82 -15.12 4.41
C ARG A 373 2.10 -15.84 3.09
N ASP A 374 3.33 -15.77 2.63
CA ASP A 374 3.78 -16.56 1.48
C ASP A 374 3.74 -18.07 1.81
N ARG A 375 3.26 -18.86 0.88
CA ARG A 375 3.14 -20.34 0.98
C ARG A 375 4.18 -21.05 0.12
N GLY A 376 5.01 -20.30 -0.58
CA GLY A 376 5.98 -20.85 -1.52
C GLY A 376 5.45 -20.95 -2.96
N PRO A 377 6.30 -21.42 -3.87
CA PRO A 377 6.05 -21.42 -5.31
C PRO A 377 4.73 -22.12 -5.69
N GLY A 378 3.98 -21.48 -6.59
CA GLY A 378 2.73 -22.02 -7.14
C GLY A 378 1.57 -22.14 -6.17
N GLN A 379 1.67 -21.55 -4.96
CA GLN A 379 0.60 -21.56 -3.97
C GLN A 379 0.08 -20.15 -3.72
N ALA A 380 -1.25 -20.05 -3.54
CA ALA A 380 -1.86 -18.79 -3.11
C ALA A 380 -1.37 -18.39 -1.70
N PRO A 381 -1.02 -17.12 -1.47
CA PRO A 381 -0.67 -16.67 -0.12
C PRO A 381 -1.90 -16.68 0.79
N ASP A 382 -1.68 -16.93 2.09
CA ASP A 382 -2.74 -16.89 3.07
C ASP A 382 -2.93 -15.44 3.57
N PHE A 383 -4.16 -14.94 3.52
CA PHE A 383 -4.49 -13.69 4.21
C PHE A 383 -4.37 -13.88 5.73
N VAL A 384 -3.62 -13.00 6.38
CA VAL A 384 -3.37 -13.03 7.83
C VAL A 384 -4.28 -12.04 8.55
N GLN A 385 -4.18 -10.77 8.20
CA GLN A 385 -4.96 -9.69 8.82
C GLN A 385 -4.90 -8.41 7.99
N ALA A 386 -5.75 -7.45 8.34
CA ALA A 386 -5.59 -6.05 7.92
C ALA A 386 -5.05 -5.21 9.09
N LEU A 387 -4.29 -4.16 8.76
CA LEU A 387 -3.81 -3.18 9.74
C LEU A 387 -4.36 -1.80 9.36
N PRO A 388 -4.88 -1.02 10.33
CA PRO A 388 -5.27 0.36 10.08
C PRO A 388 -4.02 1.24 10.06
N SER A 389 -3.78 1.98 8.99
CA SER A 389 -2.65 2.90 8.85
C SER A 389 -3.02 4.35 9.16
N GLY A 390 -2.10 5.29 8.99
CA GLY A 390 -2.39 6.68 8.71
C GLY A 390 -3.04 6.83 7.33
N THR A 391 -3.47 8.05 6.97
CA THR A 391 -4.11 8.31 5.68
C THR A 391 -3.09 8.26 4.56
N ALA A 392 -3.40 7.56 3.48
CA ALA A 392 -2.51 7.31 2.35
C ALA A 392 -1.15 6.69 2.79
N PRO A 393 -1.13 5.39 3.16
CA PRO A 393 0.13 4.69 3.43
C PRO A 393 0.86 4.40 2.13
N GLU A 394 2.09 4.88 2.02
CA GLU A 394 2.98 4.71 0.88
C GLU A 394 4.22 3.90 1.30
N GLY A 395 5.06 4.46 2.18
CA GLY A 395 6.26 3.80 2.66
C GLY A 395 5.99 2.65 3.63
N LEU A 396 6.43 1.45 3.27
CA LEU A 396 6.30 0.25 4.08
C LEU A 396 7.70 -0.28 4.44
N LEU A 397 7.92 -0.57 5.72
CA LEU A 397 9.22 -1.02 6.22
C LEU A 397 9.07 -2.11 7.27
N ALA A 398 9.68 -3.25 7.06
CA ALA A 398 9.82 -4.28 8.07
C ALA A 398 11.18 -4.17 8.79
N ILE A 399 11.17 -4.39 10.11
CA ILE A 399 12.38 -4.49 10.96
C ILE A 399 12.33 -5.83 11.72
N PRO A 400 12.61 -6.95 11.05
CA PRO A 400 12.43 -8.29 11.63
C PRO A 400 13.28 -8.54 12.87
N SER A 401 14.48 -7.93 12.98
CA SER A 401 15.35 -8.03 14.15
C SER A 401 14.72 -7.50 15.44
N ARG A 402 13.63 -6.71 15.31
CA ARG A 402 12.90 -6.10 16.43
C ARG A 402 11.42 -6.51 16.49
N ASP A 403 11.00 -7.45 15.64
CA ASP A 403 9.60 -7.82 15.45
C ASP A 403 8.69 -6.61 15.16
N LEU A 404 9.18 -5.63 14.36
CA LEU A 404 8.45 -4.42 14.01
C LEU A 404 8.11 -4.35 12.52
N PHE A 405 6.96 -3.76 12.25
CA PHE A 405 6.55 -3.27 10.94
C PHE A 405 6.16 -1.80 11.07
N VAL A 406 6.50 -0.98 10.10
CA VAL A 406 6.33 0.47 10.10
C VAL A 406 5.65 0.89 8.81
N THR A 407 4.72 1.84 8.91
CA THR A 407 4.15 2.53 7.74
C THR A 407 4.39 4.02 7.84
N ALA A 408 4.75 4.63 6.73
CA ALA A 408 4.74 6.06 6.52
C ALA A 408 3.49 6.42 5.70
N SER A 409 2.84 7.52 6.02
CA SER A 409 1.58 7.95 5.40
C SER A 409 1.71 9.39 4.95
N GLU A 410 1.50 9.64 3.67
CA GLU A 410 1.79 10.92 3.03
C GLU A 410 0.71 11.99 3.24
N ALA A 411 -0.56 11.61 3.30
CA ALA A 411 -1.63 12.59 3.33
C ALA A 411 -1.60 13.45 4.59
N ASP A 412 -1.50 14.76 4.40
CA ASP A 412 -1.47 15.75 5.47
C ASP A 412 -2.46 16.89 5.19
N ASP A 413 -3.40 17.07 6.10
CA ASP A 413 -4.39 18.15 6.03
C ASP A 413 -4.41 18.92 7.35
N PRO A 414 -3.64 20.01 7.45
CA PRO A 414 -3.61 20.85 8.64
C PRO A 414 -4.96 21.49 9.00
N GLU A 415 -5.85 21.72 8.04
CA GLU A 415 -7.14 22.38 8.27
C GLU A 415 -8.13 21.43 8.98
N THR A 416 -8.18 20.17 8.59
CA THR A 416 -9.01 19.16 9.25
C THR A 416 -8.32 18.49 10.43
N GLY A 417 -7.01 18.62 10.55
CA GLY A 417 -6.18 17.99 11.57
C GLY A 417 -5.84 16.52 11.27
N ALA A 418 -6.13 16.03 10.07
CA ALA A 418 -5.66 14.73 9.60
C ALA A 418 -4.20 14.85 9.17
N ARG A 419 -3.27 14.61 10.09
CA ARG A 419 -1.84 14.82 9.87
C ARG A 419 -1.14 13.55 9.41
N SER A 420 -0.19 13.71 8.49
CA SER A 420 0.75 12.66 8.10
C SER A 420 1.44 12.05 9.33
N ALA A 421 1.67 10.74 9.29
CA ALA A 421 2.17 10.01 10.44
C ALA A 421 3.01 8.78 10.06
N ILE A 422 3.94 8.44 10.95
CA ILE A 422 4.56 7.12 10.99
C ILE A 422 3.81 6.27 12.00
N THR A 423 3.34 5.09 11.57
CA THR A 423 2.65 4.12 12.43
C THR A 423 3.52 2.88 12.63
N ILE A 424 3.64 2.44 13.87
CA ILE A 424 4.50 1.31 14.27
C ILE A 424 3.64 0.17 14.79
N TYR A 425 3.88 -1.03 14.26
CA TYR A 425 3.22 -2.26 14.67
C TYR A 425 4.26 -3.23 15.22
N ARG A 426 3.86 -4.00 16.23
CA ARG A 426 4.68 -5.08 16.78
C ARG A 426 4.07 -6.42 16.42
N ARG A 427 4.93 -7.31 15.94
CA ARG A 427 4.57 -8.71 15.77
C ARG A 427 4.59 -9.41 17.12
N GLU A 428 3.46 -10.04 17.47
CA GLU A 428 3.29 -10.72 18.75
C GLU A 428 2.36 -11.92 18.64
N THR A 429 2.36 -12.79 19.63
CA THR A 429 1.39 -13.91 19.73
C THR A 429 0.20 -13.44 20.52
N GLY A 430 -1.01 -13.58 19.95
CA GLY A 430 -2.22 -13.16 20.62
C GLY A 430 -3.34 -12.81 19.63
N PRO A 431 -4.42 -12.19 20.12
CA PRO A 431 -5.49 -11.73 19.25
C PRO A 431 -5.07 -10.47 18.48
N ALA A 432 -5.54 -10.34 17.24
CA ALA A 432 -5.45 -9.09 16.51
C ALA A 432 -6.35 -8.03 17.16
N ALA A 433 -5.79 -6.84 17.39
CA ALA A 433 -6.54 -5.71 17.95
C ALA A 433 -7.48 -5.05 16.92
N TYR A 434 -7.28 -5.29 15.65
CA TYR A 434 -8.08 -4.78 14.53
C TYR A 434 -8.41 -5.92 13.55
N PRO A 435 -9.60 -5.93 12.94
CA PRO A 435 -10.66 -4.91 13.02
C PRO A 435 -11.58 -5.08 14.25
N ALA A 436 -12.29 -4.01 14.62
CA ALA A 436 -13.34 -4.06 15.62
C ALA A 436 -14.71 -4.49 15.04
N ILE A 437 -14.94 -4.16 13.77
CA ILE A 437 -16.15 -4.50 13.02
C ILE A 437 -15.75 -5.06 11.65
N VAL A 438 -16.45 -6.09 11.19
CA VAL A 438 -16.31 -6.64 9.84
C VAL A 438 -17.68 -6.99 9.28
N SER A 439 -17.92 -6.78 7.99
CA SER A 439 -19.18 -7.21 7.37
C SER A 439 -19.11 -8.63 6.80
N ASP A 440 -20.23 -9.33 6.89
CA ASP A 440 -20.47 -10.59 6.22
C ASP A 440 -20.70 -10.38 4.73
N LYS A 441 -20.74 -11.48 3.98
CA LYS A 441 -21.16 -11.45 2.58
C LYS A 441 -22.66 -11.25 2.48
N GLY A 442 -23.08 -10.31 1.64
CA GLY A 442 -24.45 -10.11 1.25
C GLY A 442 -24.96 -11.17 0.27
N ALA A 443 -26.19 -11.03 -0.17
CA ALA A 443 -26.86 -11.97 -1.09
C ALA A 443 -26.16 -12.10 -2.45
N ASN A 444 -25.42 -11.09 -2.88
CA ASN A 444 -24.63 -11.09 -4.12
C ASN A 444 -23.25 -11.78 -3.99
N GLY A 445 -22.91 -12.28 -2.79
CA GLY A 445 -21.62 -12.91 -2.50
C GLY A 445 -20.45 -11.95 -2.23
N ALA A 446 -20.64 -10.64 -2.44
CA ALA A 446 -19.70 -9.59 -2.03
C ALA A 446 -19.95 -9.19 -0.58
N PRO A 447 -19.00 -8.55 0.12
CA PRO A 447 -19.23 -8.02 1.47
C PRO A 447 -20.36 -7.00 1.50
N ILE A 448 -21.13 -6.97 2.61
CA ILE A 448 -22.12 -5.91 2.85
C ILE A 448 -21.38 -4.58 2.96
N ALA A 449 -21.69 -3.66 2.06
CA ALA A 449 -21.05 -2.36 2.01
C ALA A 449 -21.48 -1.46 3.17
N TRP A 450 -20.50 -0.86 3.85
CA TRP A 450 -20.71 0.02 4.99
C TRP A 450 -19.58 1.04 5.13
N GLY A 451 -19.84 2.03 5.96
CA GLY A 451 -18.92 3.09 6.34
C GLY A 451 -19.70 4.23 6.96
N ALA A 452 -19.02 5.24 7.50
CA ALA A 452 -19.62 6.44 8.05
C ALA A 452 -20.85 6.16 8.94
N LEU A 453 -20.70 5.27 9.93
CA LEU A 453 -21.78 4.96 10.89
C LEU A 453 -22.03 6.18 11.76
N SER A 454 -23.30 6.64 11.82
CA SER A 454 -23.69 7.87 12.51
C SER A 454 -24.52 7.61 13.76
N GLY A 455 -25.43 6.66 13.75
CA GLY A 455 -26.33 6.37 14.87
C GLY A 455 -26.37 4.89 15.21
N LEU A 456 -26.51 4.59 16.50
CA LEU A 456 -26.63 3.23 17.02
C LEU A 456 -27.86 3.09 17.91
N SER A 457 -28.53 1.93 17.81
CA SER A 457 -29.63 1.55 18.71
C SER A 457 -29.52 0.08 19.04
N ILE A 458 -29.79 -0.26 20.31
CA ILE A 458 -29.81 -1.64 20.78
C ILE A 458 -31.16 -2.28 20.47
N ASP A 459 -31.18 -3.57 20.13
CA ASP A 459 -32.40 -4.37 20.06
C ASP A 459 -32.89 -4.68 21.50
N PRO A 460 -34.09 -4.21 21.90
CA PRO A 460 -34.59 -4.48 23.26
C PRO A 460 -34.76 -5.97 23.58
N ALA A 461 -34.97 -6.80 22.56
CA ALA A 461 -35.18 -8.24 22.72
C ALA A 461 -33.85 -9.04 22.69
N ASN A 462 -32.77 -8.44 22.17
CA ASN A 462 -31.47 -9.09 22.07
C ASN A 462 -30.33 -8.08 22.24
N PRO A 463 -29.77 -7.93 23.45
CA PRO A 463 -28.70 -6.95 23.73
C PRO A 463 -27.43 -7.13 22.91
N ALA A 464 -27.19 -8.31 22.34
CA ALA A 464 -26.06 -8.54 21.45
C ALA A 464 -26.31 -8.05 20.02
N ARG A 465 -27.52 -7.58 19.69
CA ARG A 465 -27.88 -7.04 18.39
C ARG A 465 -27.96 -5.52 18.44
N LEU A 466 -27.23 -4.87 17.54
CA LEU A 466 -27.32 -3.42 17.33
C LEU A 466 -27.86 -3.14 15.93
N TYR A 467 -28.54 -2.02 15.81
CA TYR A 467 -28.89 -1.41 14.54
C TYR A 467 -28.06 -0.12 14.38
N ALA A 468 -27.40 0.03 13.24
CA ALA A 468 -26.66 1.23 12.90
C ALA A 468 -27.26 1.89 11.67
N ILE A 469 -27.20 3.21 11.60
CA ILE A 469 -27.57 3.97 10.40
C ILE A 469 -26.31 4.62 9.81
N THR A 470 -26.20 4.60 8.48
CA THR A 470 -25.13 5.32 7.77
C THR A 470 -25.42 6.82 7.75
N ASP A 471 -24.35 7.63 7.74
CA ASP A 471 -24.47 9.09 7.57
C ASP A 471 -24.79 9.44 6.12
N SER A 472 -25.08 10.73 5.89
CA SER A 472 -25.33 11.35 4.58
C SER A 472 -24.09 11.42 3.67
N PHE A 473 -22.98 10.82 4.05
CA PHE A 473 -21.77 10.71 3.22
C PHE A 473 -22.04 9.92 1.94
N TYR A 474 -22.85 8.84 2.05
CA TYR A 474 -23.25 8.03 0.89
C TYR A 474 -24.58 8.49 0.30
N GLY A 475 -24.85 8.12 -0.96
CA GLY A 475 -26.07 8.47 -1.70
C GLY A 475 -27.33 7.74 -1.23
N GLU A 476 -27.19 6.67 -0.42
CA GLU A 476 -28.29 5.87 0.10
C GLU A 476 -28.20 5.71 1.62
N ALA A 477 -29.34 5.88 2.30
CA ALA A 477 -29.45 5.60 3.73
C ALA A 477 -29.69 4.11 3.96
N LYS A 478 -28.84 3.49 4.75
CA LYS A 478 -28.95 2.07 5.11
C LYS A 478 -29.06 1.89 6.62
N ILE A 479 -29.88 0.92 7.03
CA ILE A 479 -29.84 0.38 8.38
C ILE A 479 -29.06 -0.93 8.32
N LEU A 480 -28.02 -1.02 9.13
CA LEU A 480 -27.18 -2.18 9.26
C LEU A 480 -27.49 -2.92 10.56
N THR A 481 -27.55 -4.25 10.49
CA THR A 481 -27.71 -5.09 11.69
C THR A 481 -26.35 -5.64 12.07
N LEU A 482 -25.92 -5.36 13.31
CA LEU A 482 -24.66 -5.82 13.87
C LEU A 482 -24.91 -6.89 14.92
N ASP A 483 -24.12 -7.97 14.87
CA ASP A 483 -23.97 -8.98 15.94
C ASP A 483 -22.69 -8.66 16.72
N THR A 484 -22.83 -8.32 17.99
CA THR A 484 -21.72 -8.01 18.92
C THR A 484 -21.37 -9.16 19.86
N ALA A 485 -21.97 -10.33 19.68
CA ALA A 485 -21.61 -11.53 20.45
C ALA A 485 -20.23 -12.08 20.01
N ALA A 486 -19.81 -11.76 18.78
CA ALA A 486 -18.50 -12.10 18.24
C ALA A 486 -17.50 -10.95 18.38
N ALA A 487 -16.21 -11.26 18.37
CA ALA A 487 -15.12 -10.30 18.25
C ALA A 487 -14.21 -10.72 17.07
N PRO A 488 -14.10 -9.88 16.01
CA PRO A 488 -14.79 -8.60 15.78
C PRO A 488 -16.31 -8.72 15.69
N ALA A 489 -17.02 -7.61 15.98
CA ALA A 489 -18.45 -7.51 15.75
C ALA A 489 -18.75 -7.66 14.24
N ARG A 490 -19.89 -8.26 13.91
CA ARG A 490 -20.21 -8.60 12.51
C ARG A 490 -21.44 -7.83 12.02
N ILE A 491 -21.33 -7.18 10.87
CA ILE A 491 -22.49 -6.68 10.14
C ILE A 491 -23.07 -7.85 9.36
N VAL A 492 -24.26 -8.31 9.78
CA VAL A 492 -24.89 -9.55 9.28
C VAL A 492 -26.03 -9.30 8.32
N ALA A 493 -26.56 -8.08 8.27
CA ALA A 493 -27.64 -7.71 7.35
C ALA A 493 -27.67 -6.20 7.09
N GLU A 494 -28.26 -5.83 5.95
CA GLU A 494 -28.54 -4.45 5.58
C GLU A 494 -29.98 -4.29 5.13
N ALA A 495 -30.55 -3.11 5.32
CA ALA A 495 -31.85 -2.71 4.77
C ALA A 495 -31.76 -1.27 4.28
N THR A 496 -32.14 -1.03 3.03
CA THR A 496 -32.24 0.33 2.49
C THR A 496 -33.49 0.99 3.01
N LEU A 497 -33.40 2.22 3.50
CA LEU A 497 -34.56 3.03 3.88
C LEU A 497 -35.35 3.40 2.63
N MET A 498 -36.64 3.10 2.64
CA MET A 498 -37.50 3.31 1.51
C MET A 498 -38.53 4.43 1.79
N ARG A 499 -38.79 5.26 0.79
CA ARG A 499 -39.89 6.23 0.78
C ARG A 499 -40.68 6.10 -0.51
N ASP A 500 -41.97 5.85 -0.40
CA ASP A 500 -42.86 5.67 -1.55
C ASP A 500 -42.37 4.60 -2.55
N GLY A 501 -41.85 3.49 -2.02
CA GLY A 501 -41.35 2.36 -2.81
C GLY A 501 -39.98 2.60 -3.52
N LYS A 502 -39.29 3.69 -3.19
CA LYS A 502 -37.95 4.01 -3.72
C LYS A 502 -36.99 4.24 -2.57
N PRO A 503 -35.66 4.06 -2.77
CA PRO A 503 -34.68 4.46 -1.78
C PRO A 503 -34.91 5.89 -1.31
N ALA A 504 -34.93 6.09 0.01
CA ALA A 504 -35.18 7.41 0.59
C ALA A 504 -34.00 8.34 0.21
N PRO A 505 -34.27 9.51 -0.41
CA PRO A 505 -33.19 10.42 -0.73
C PRO A 505 -32.60 11.02 0.55
N LEU A 506 -31.26 11.08 0.62
CA LEU A 506 -30.59 11.87 1.65
C LEU A 506 -30.65 13.34 1.27
N LEU A 507 -31.17 14.14 2.18
CA LEU A 507 -31.33 15.59 2.00
C LEU A 507 -30.45 16.29 3.02
N ASP A 508 -29.81 17.37 2.62
CA ASP A 508 -29.15 18.26 3.57
C ASP A 508 -30.20 19.01 4.45
N SER A 509 -29.71 19.79 5.40
CA SER A 509 -30.55 20.56 6.31
C SER A 509 -31.48 21.59 5.61
N LYS A 510 -31.24 21.84 4.31
CA LYS A 510 -32.05 22.72 3.46
C LYS A 510 -33.00 21.94 2.54
N GLY A 511 -33.06 20.61 2.65
CA GLY A 511 -33.92 19.76 1.83
C GLY A 511 -33.37 19.51 0.41
N TRP A 512 -32.13 19.85 0.14
CA TRP A 512 -31.50 19.62 -1.14
C TRP A 512 -30.80 18.24 -1.14
N ARG A 513 -30.88 17.50 -2.26
CA ARG A 513 -30.03 16.35 -2.45
C ARG A 513 -28.58 16.84 -2.37
N ARG A 514 -27.80 16.30 -1.48
CA ARG A 514 -26.34 16.39 -1.61
C ARG A 514 -26.00 15.64 -2.89
N GLY A 515 -25.75 16.39 -3.96
CA GLY A 515 -25.19 15.81 -5.17
C GLY A 515 -23.85 15.19 -4.83
N ALA A 516 -23.45 14.17 -5.57
CA ALA A 516 -22.15 13.52 -5.50
C ALA A 516 -20.94 14.47 -5.68
N ALA A 517 -21.18 15.78 -5.71
CA ALA A 517 -20.23 16.85 -5.96
C ALA A 517 -19.98 17.79 -4.78
N ALA A 518 -20.43 17.49 -3.57
CA ALA A 518 -19.98 18.27 -2.41
C ALA A 518 -18.55 17.84 -2.08
N ALA A 519 -17.63 18.62 -2.61
CA ALA A 519 -16.23 18.56 -2.38
C ALA A 519 -15.88 18.49 -0.87
N PHE A 520 -15.15 17.49 -0.52
CA PHE A 520 -14.01 17.69 0.35
C PHE A 520 -12.81 17.35 -0.54
N GLY A 521 -12.04 18.38 -0.86
CA GLY A 521 -10.80 18.31 -1.59
C GLY A 521 -9.78 17.47 -0.88
#